data_a0ca4af990c85dbb95cd97f2ccd918d0
#
_entry.id   a0ca4af990c85dbb95cd97f2ccd918d0
#
_cell.length_a   1.000
_cell.length_b   1.000
_cell.length_c   1.000
_cell.angle_alpha   90.00
_cell.angle_beta   90.00
_cell.angle_gamma   90.00
#
_symmetry.space_group_name_H-M   'P 1'
#
loop_
_entity.id
_entity.type
_entity.pdbx_description
1 polymer ?
#
loop_
_entity_poly.entity_id
_entity_poly.type
_entity_poly.pdbx_seq_one_letter_code
_entity_poly.pdbx_strand_id
1 'polypeptide(L)'
;GGLTSEISAQGESKNKNIPTGDIEVELSDIEVLNSCKDLPFEISDDTTALEDTRLKYRYLDIRRRTVTNNLVTRHKITMAIRNFLDKENFLEVETPVLCKSTPEGARDYLVPSRVNKGKFYALPQSPQIFKQLLMVGGIERYFQIAKCFRDEDLRSDRQPEFTQVDLEMSFVDQEDVMSLTERLVAHVFKEIRGIDIKLPLMRMKYDVAMDKYGSDKPDLRFDLEIQDI
;
A
#
# COMPACT_ATOMS: atom_id res chain seq x y z
N GLY A 1 38.48 9.21 -7.89
CA GLY A 1 39.01 8.14 -8.71
C GLY A 1 37.94 7.63 -9.62
N GLY A 2 38.02 7.78 -10.93
CA GLY A 2 37.07 7.30 -11.89
C GLY A 2 37.38 5.85 -12.25
N LEU A 3 36.33 5.02 -12.31
CA LEU A 3 36.39 3.73 -12.97
C LEU A 3 36.65 3.97 -14.46
N THR A 4 37.82 3.59 -14.95
CA THR A 4 38.04 3.49 -16.39
C THR A 4 37.57 2.09 -16.81
N SER A 5 36.33 2.00 -17.25
CA SER A 5 35.79 0.79 -17.86
C SER A 5 35.62 1.02 -19.36
N GLU A 6 36.20 0.18 -20.19
CA GLU A 6 35.81 0.10 -21.60
C GLU A 6 34.58 -0.81 -21.72
N ILE A 7 33.50 -0.28 -22.28
CA ILE A 7 32.31 -1.06 -22.61
C ILE A 7 32.53 -1.65 -23.99
N SER A 8 32.84 -2.93 -24.07
CA SER A 8 32.94 -3.63 -25.35
C SER A 8 31.64 -4.36 -25.66
N ALA A 9 30.96 -3.98 -26.74
CA ALA A 9 29.87 -4.73 -27.32
C ALA A 9 30.44 -5.76 -28.32
N GLN A 10 30.99 -6.87 -27.84
CA GLN A 10 31.34 -7.99 -28.73
C GLN A 10 30.20 -9.00 -28.81
N GLY A 11 29.74 -9.26 -30.02
CA GLY A 11 28.48 -9.93 -30.33
C GLY A 11 28.35 -11.42 -30.00
N GLU A 12 29.30 -12.05 -29.34
CA GLU A 12 29.29 -13.51 -29.08
C GLU A 12 29.09 -13.92 -27.60
N SER A 13 29.14 -12.98 -26.65
CA SER A 13 29.04 -13.27 -25.21
C SER A 13 27.74 -12.86 -24.53
N LYS A 14 26.66 -12.65 -25.29
CA LYS A 14 25.37 -12.21 -24.71
C LYS A 14 24.78 -13.26 -23.78
N ASN A 15 24.67 -12.93 -22.48
CA ASN A 15 24.02 -13.79 -21.50
C ASN A 15 22.53 -13.44 -21.36
N LYS A 16 21.68 -14.17 -22.06
CA LYS A 16 20.22 -13.97 -22.05
C LYS A 16 19.55 -14.29 -20.69
N ASN A 17 20.28 -14.86 -19.75
CA ASN A 17 19.75 -15.24 -18.43
C ASN A 17 19.82 -14.11 -17.39
N ILE A 18 20.48 -13.00 -17.70
CA ILE A 18 20.55 -11.83 -16.82
C ILE A 18 20.06 -10.57 -17.55
N PRO A 19 19.38 -9.65 -16.86
CA PRO A 19 18.83 -8.42 -17.48
C PRO A 19 19.85 -7.50 -18.13
N THR A 20 21.11 -7.55 -17.68
CA THR A 20 22.25 -6.74 -18.18
C THR A 20 23.15 -7.53 -19.12
N GLY A 21 22.76 -8.71 -19.55
CA GLY A 21 23.59 -9.63 -20.30
C GLY A 21 23.86 -9.26 -21.75
N ASP A 22 23.35 -8.14 -22.23
CA ASP A 22 23.66 -7.60 -23.55
C ASP A 22 25.01 -6.85 -23.60
N ILE A 23 25.57 -6.55 -22.45
CA ILE A 23 26.84 -5.84 -22.30
C ILE A 23 27.76 -6.60 -21.36
N GLU A 24 29.06 -6.54 -21.62
CA GLU A 24 30.13 -7.01 -20.77
C GLU A 24 31.04 -5.85 -20.41
N VAL A 25 31.50 -5.79 -19.17
CA VAL A 25 32.43 -4.75 -18.70
C VAL A 25 33.74 -5.41 -18.36
N GLU A 26 34.76 -5.15 -19.15
CA GLU A 26 36.14 -5.57 -18.86
C GLU A 26 36.76 -4.62 -17.84
N LEU A 27 37.23 -5.19 -16.72
CA LEU A 27 37.84 -4.41 -15.64
C LEU A 27 39.37 -4.43 -15.79
N SER A 28 39.96 -3.26 -15.90
CA SER A 28 41.42 -3.08 -15.88
C SER A 28 41.97 -2.88 -14.47
N ASP A 29 41.18 -2.32 -13.57
CA ASP A 29 41.54 -2.07 -12.16
C ASP A 29 40.30 -2.00 -11.27
N ILE A 30 40.46 -2.34 -9.98
CA ILE A 30 39.38 -2.28 -8.96
C ILE A 30 39.94 -1.62 -7.70
N GLU A 31 39.34 -0.50 -7.32
CA GLU A 31 39.61 0.17 -6.04
C GLU A 31 38.46 -0.18 -5.04
N VAL A 32 38.82 -0.79 -3.92
CA VAL A 32 37.86 -1.06 -2.83
C VAL A 32 37.72 0.20 -1.97
N LEU A 33 36.62 0.93 -2.16
CA LEU A 33 36.36 2.18 -1.45
C LEU A 33 36.03 1.96 0.03
N ASN A 34 35.35 0.86 0.35
CA ASN A 34 34.98 0.48 1.72
C ASN A 34 34.74 -1.03 1.82
N SER A 35 35.07 -1.60 2.97
CA SER A 35 34.78 -2.99 3.28
C SER A 35 33.60 -3.13 4.24
N CYS A 36 32.89 -4.24 4.20
CA CYS A 36 31.83 -4.55 5.15
C CYS A 36 32.16 -5.86 5.91
N LYS A 37 31.47 -6.06 7.04
CA LYS A 37 31.46 -7.35 7.73
C LYS A 37 30.62 -8.36 6.98
N ASP A 38 30.79 -9.65 7.33
CA ASP A 38 29.96 -10.71 6.78
C ASP A 38 28.46 -10.40 6.97
N LEU A 39 27.70 -10.64 5.92
CA LEU A 39 26.27 -10.40 5.94
C LEU A 39 25.55 -11.49 6.78
N PRO A 40 24.51 -11.13 7.55
CA PRO A 40 23.76 -12.10 8.35
C PRO A 40 22.97 -13.10 7.51
N PHE A 41 22.77 -12.84 6.23
CA PHE A 41 22.17 -13.72 5.24
C PHE A 41 22.52 -13.26 3.83
N GLU A 42 22.40 -14.16 2.86
CA GLU A 42 22.60 -13.86 1.45
C GLU A 42 21.48 -12.97 0.90
N ILE A 43 21.84 -11.91 0.17
CA ILE A 43 20.89 -11.01 -0.50
C ILE A 43 20.46 -11.65 -1.84
N SER A 44 19.63 -12.67 -1.74
CA SER A 44 19.06 -13.40 -2.86
C SER A 44 17.56 -13.61 -2.62
N ASP A 45 16.77 -13.67 -3.70
CA ASP A 45 15.35 -13.99 -3.58
C ASP A 45 15.12 -15.44 -3.10
N ASP A 46 16.09 -16.31 -3.32
CA ASP A 46 16.09 -17.73 -2.90
C ASP A 46 16.67 -17.95 -1.49
N THR A 47 16.90 -16.88 -0.73
CA THR A 47 17.48 -16.98 0.62
C THR A 47 16.62 -17.87 1.53
N THR A 48 17.27 -18.77 2.27
CA THR A 48 16.67 -19.63 3.29
C THR A 48 16.62 -18.99 4.67
N ALA A 49 17.03 -17.72 4.80
CA ALA A 49 17.05 -17.00 6.07
C ALA A 49 15.64 -16.88 6.67
N LEU A 50 15.54 -17.16 7.96
CA LEU A 50 14.30 -17.05 8.72
C LEU A 50 13.75 -15.62 8.67
N GLU A 51 12.43 -15.49 8.73
CA GLU A 51 11.74 -14.19 8.67
C GLU A 51 12.23 -13.25 9.78
N ASP A 52 12.40 -13.71 11.00
CA ASP A 52 12.91 -12.93 12.12
C ASP A 52 14.28 -12.29 11.82
N THR A 53 15.17 -13.04 11.19
CA THR A 53 16.49 -12.52 10.80
C THR A 53 16.34 -11.47 9.71
N ARG A 54 15.49 -11.69 8.72
CA ARG A 54 15.20 -10.72 7.65
C ARG A 54 14.53 -9.45 8.17
N LEU A 55 13.63 -9.57 9.14
CA LEU A 55 12.99 -8.43 9.80
C LEU A 55 13.99 -7.63 10.66
N LYS A 56 14.87 -8.33 11.40
CA LYS A 56 15.93 -7.68 12.19
C LYS A 56 16.88 -6.85 11.32
N TYR A 57 17.21 -7.37 10.14
CA TYR A 57 18.10 -6.70 9.18
C TYR A 57 17.32 -6.22 7.94
N ARG A 58 16.16 -5.60 8.16
CA ARG A 58 15.21 -5.22 7.11
C ARG A 58 15.84 -4.38 6.00
N TYR A 59 16.79 -3.52 6.32
CA TYR A 59 17.53 -2.71 5.35
C TYR A 59 18.37 -3.55 4.36
N LEU A 60 18.81 -4.75 4.74
CA LEU A 60 19.43 -5.71 3.82
C LEU A 60 18.37 -6.49 3.03
N ASP A 61 17.28 -6.90 3.67
CA ASP A 61 16.20 -7.63 3.03
C ASP A 61 15.53 -6.81 1.90
N ILE A 62 15.46 -5.48 2.06
CA ILE A 62 14.95 -4.56 1.03
C ILE A 62 15.80 -4.62 -0.25
N ARG A 63 17.05 -5.02 -0.21
CA ARG A 63 17.91 -5.17 -1.40
C ARG A 63 17.52 -6.35 -2.28
N ARG A 64 16.72 -7.28 -1.78
CA ARG A 64 16.15 -8.39 -2.57
C ARG A 64 15.13 -7.85 -3.55
N ARG A 65 15.13 -8.36 -4.80
CA ARG A 65 14.22 -7.92 -5.85
C ARG A 65 12.75 -8.02 -5.46
N THR A 66 12.35 -9.14 -4.86
CA THR A 66 10.98 -9.36 -4.42
C THR A 66 10.52 -8.26 -3.47
N VAL A 67 11.33 -7.89 -2.48
CA VAL A 67 10.97 -6.86 -1.49
C VAL A 67 11.00 -5.46 -2.12
N THR A 68 12.03 -5.15 -2.92
CA THR A 68 12.10 -3.87 -3.65
C THR A 68 10.91 -3.71 -4.59
N ASN A 69 10.53 -4.76 -5.33
CA ASN A 69 9.39 -4.72 -6.24
C ASN A 69 8.06 -4.47 -5.52
N ASN A 70 7.89 -4.97 -4.29
CA ASN A 70 6.72 -4.68 -3.47
C ASN A 70 6.65 -3.18 -3.12
N LEU A 71 7.79 -2.56 -2.77
CA LEU A 71 7.86 -1.12 -2.50
C LEU A 71 7.57 -0.30 -3.76
N VAL A 72 8.14 -0.69 -4.90
CA VAL A 72 7.88 -0.05 -6.20
C VAL A 72 6.40 -0.18 -6.59
N THR A 73 5.81 -1.36 -6.40
CA THR A 73 4.39 -1.60 -6.68
C THR A 73 3.51 -0.73 -5.80
N ARG A 74 3.80 -0.66 -4.49
CA ARG A 74 3.09 0.22 -3.57
C ARG A 74 3.16 1.69 -4.00
N HIS A 75 4.35 2.17 -4.40
CA HIS A 75 4.53 3.52 -4.92
C HIS A 75 3.65 3.76 -6.16
N LYS A 76 3.70 2.85 -7.13
CA LYS A 76 2.89 2.94 -8.36
C LYS A 76 1.39 2.96 -8.08
N ILE A 77 0.90 2.12 -7.16
CA ILE A 77 -0.50 2.11 -6.72
C ILE A 77 -0.88 3.48 -6.16
N THR A 78 -0.07 4.03 -5.26
CA THR A 78 -0.33 5.35 -4.66
C THR A 78 -0.39 6.45 -5.72
N MET A 79 0.53 6.44 -6.69
CA MET A 79 0.52 7.41 -7.79
C MET A 79 -0.68 7.25 -8.70
N ALA A 80 -1.08 6.01 -9.04
CA ALA A 80 -2.27 5.74 -9.84
C ALA A 80 -3.54 6.27 -9.16
N ILE A 81 -3.68 6.05 -7.85
CA ILE A 81 -4.80 6.57 -7.05
C ILE A 81 -4.83 8.10 -7.07
N ARG A 82 -3.71 8.77 -6.80
CA ARG A 82 -3.61 10.23 -6.83
C ARG A 82 -3.99 10.80 -8.19
N ASN A 83 -3.43 10.24 -9.26
CA ASN A 83 -3.70 10.70 -10.62
C ASN A 83 -5.17 10.49 -11.02
N PHE A 84 -5.80 9.43 -10.56
CA PHE A 84 -7.22 9.18 -10.81
C PHE A 84 -8.09 10.19 -10.05
N LEU A 85 -7.85 10.35 -8.75
CA LEU A 85 -8.66 11.22 -7.90
C LEU A 85 -8.50 12.70 -8.25
N ASP A 86 -7.30 13.13 -8.66
CA ASP A 86 -7.05 14.48 -9.18
C ASP A 86 -7.92 14.75 -10.43
N LYS A 87 -7.98 13.81 -11.38
CA LYS A 87 -8.85 13.91 -12.57
C LYS A 87 -10.34 13.92 -12.24
N GLU A 88 -10.74 13.34 -11.12
CA GLU A 88 -12.10 13.35 -10.59
C GLU A 88 -12.38 14.60 -9.73
N ASN A 89 -11.48 15.57 -9.73
CA ASN A 89 -11.54 16.85 -8.98
C ASN A 89 -11.54 16.67 -7.45
N PHE A 90 -10.84 15.64 -6.93
CA PHE A 90 -10.59 15.53 -5.51
C PHE A 90 -9.36 16.32 -5.12
N LEU A 91 -9.46 17.00 -3.97
CA LEU A 91 -8.34 17.69 -3.34
C LEU A 91 -7.70 16.78 -2.30
N GLU A 92 -6.40 16.52 -2.43
CA GLU A 92 -5.63 15.83 -1.38
C GLU A 92 -5.34 16.82 -0.24
N VAL A 93 -5.83 16.53 0.96
CA VAL A 93 -5.57 17.34 2.15
C VAL A 93 -4.98 16.48 3.25
N GLU A 94 -3.79 16.83 3.70
CA GLU A 94 -3.14 16.18 4.84
C GLU A 94 -3.74 16.71 6.15
N THR A 95 -4.17 15.80 7.02
CA THR A 95 -4.79 16.12 8.30
C THR A 95 -3.83 15.86 9.47
N PRO A 96 -4.02 16.51 10.63
CA PRO A 96 -3.18 16.31 11.79
C PRO A 96 -3.16 14.86 12.28
N VAL A 97 -1.97 14.37 12.65
CA VAL A 97 -1.77 13.05 13.27
C VAL A 97 -1.89 13.12 14.80
N LEU A 98 -1.45 14.23 15.42
CA LEU A 98 -1.68 14.46 16.85
C LEU A 98 -3.04 15.13 17.04
N CYS A 99 -4.02 14.36 17.46
CA CYS A 99 -5.39 14.83 17.59
C CYS A 99 -5.97 14.54 19.00
N LYS A 100 -7.22 14.89 19.18
CA LYS A 100 -7.98 14.51 20.38
C LYS A 100 -8.51 13.10 20.19
N SER A 101 -8.56 12.31 21.27
CA SER A 101 -9.19 11.01 21.28
C SER A 101 -10.64 11.09 20.80
N THR A 102 -11.01 10.18 19.89
CA THR A 102 -12.35 10.07 19.31
C THR A 102 -12.84 8.62 19.40
N PRO A 103 -14.08 8.39 19.87
CA PRO A 103 -14.61 7.04 19.98
C PRO A 103 -15.04 6.53 18.59
N GLU A 104 -14.13 5.85 17.88
CA GLU A 104 -14.39 5.29 16.53
C GLU A 104 -14.47 3.75 16.49
N GLY A 105 -14.60 3.10 17.66
CA GLY A 105 -14.77 1.65 17.76
C GLY A 105 -13.52 0.87 18.18
N ALA A 106 -12.31 1.31 17.84
CA ALA A 106 -11.05 0.77 18.35
C ALA A 106 -10.55 1.55 19.57
N ARG A 107 -9.52 1.05 20.24
CA ARG A 107 -8.79 1.83 21.23
C ARG A 107 -7.76 2.73 20.56
N ASP A 108 -7.59 3.94 21.11
CA ASP A 108 -6.62 4.90 20.61
C ASP A 108 -5.24 4.64 21.19
N TYR A 109 -4.19 4.85 20.39
CA TYR A 109 -2.85 5.04 20.92
C TYR A 109 -2.72 6.44 21.47
N LEU A 110 -2.28 6.56 22.74
CA LEU A 110 -2.15 7.83 23.43
C LEU A 110 -0.69 8.29 23.47
N VAL A 111 -0.48 9.56 23.17
CA VAL A 111 0.83 10.22 23.23
C VAL A 111 0.82 11.25 24.37
N PRO A 112 1.61 11.08 25.44
CA PRO A 112 1.63 12.01 26.56
C PRO A 112 2.20 13.37 26.16
N SER A 113 1.53 14.45 26.60
CA SER A 113 1.99 15.82 26.34
C SER A 113 3.03 16.24 27.39
N ARG A 114 4.23 16.62 26.95
CA ARG A 114 5.26 17.19 27.84
C ARG A 114 4.93 18.62 28.29
N VAL A 115 4.26 19.37 27.42
CA VAL A 115 3.91 20.78 27.66
C VAL A 115 2.71 20.87 28.59
N ASN A 116 1.70 20.03 28.40
CA ASN A 116 0.48 20.04 29.18
C ASN A 116 0.48 18.79 30.10
N LYS A 117 1.01 18.92 31.29
CA LYS A 117 1.11 17.79 32.26
C LYS A 117 -0.26 17.16 32.52
N GLY A 118 -0.32 15.83 32.47
CA GLY A 118 -1.55 15.06 32.68
C GLY A 118 -2.52 15.04 31.48
N LYS A 119 -2.13 15.62 30.34
CA LYS A 119 -2.90 15.56 29.09
C LYS A 119 -2.20 14.71 28.04
N PHE A 120 -3.01 14.17 27.11
CA PHE A 120 -2.57 13.27 26.06
C PHE A 120 -3.12 13.75 24.70
N TYR A 121 -2.35 13.50 23.66
CA TYR A 121 -2.84 13.41 22.31
C TYR A 121 -3.22 11.97 22.01
N ALA A 122 -4.06 11.75 20.99
CA ALA A 122 -4.33 10.46 20.43
C ALA A 122 -3.82 10.40 18.99
N LEU A 123 -3.41 9.21 18.53
CA LEU A 123 -3.15 8.96 17.12
C LEU A 123 -4.49 8.62 16.42
N PRO A 124 -4.73 9.10 15.18
CA PRO A 124 -6.02 8.97 14.54
C PRO A 124 -6.29 7.51 14.12
N GLN A 125 -7.49 7.02 14.40
CA GLN A 125 -7.99 5.76 13.85
C GLN A 125 -8.37 5.90 12.38
N SER A 126 -8.84 7.09 12.00
CA SER A 126 -9.06 7.60 10.65
C SER A 126 -9.16 9.13 10.73
N PRO A 127 -9.07 9.87 9.61
CA PRO A 127 -9.25 11.32 9.60
C PRO A 127 -10.73 11.75 9.63
N GLN A 128 -11.63 10.97 10.22
CA GLN A 128 -13.08 11.12 10.14
C GLN A 128 -13.60 12.52 10.50
N ILE A 129 -13.19 13.07 11.62
CA ILE A 129 -13.63 14.40 12.05
C ILE A 129 -13.09 15.48 11.10
N PHE A 130 -11.84 15.38 10.71
CA PHE A 130 -11.21 16.37 9.86
C PHE A 130 -11.84 16.42 8.47
N LYS A 131 -12.11 15.26 7.84
CA LYS A 131 -12.75 15.24 6.53
C LYS A 131 -14.18 15.80 6.56
N GLN A 132 -14.95 15.54 7.63
CA GLN A 132 -16.25 16.16 7.82
C GLN A 132 -16.15 17.68 7.97
N LEU A 133 -15.17 18.19 8.74
CA LEU A 133 -14.91 19.61 8.86
C LEU A 133 -14.50 20.26 7.52
N LEU A 134 -13.77 19.53 6.68
CA LEU A 134 -13.44 20.00 5.33
C LEU A 134 -14.70 20.14 4.45
N MET A 135 -15.64 19.19 4.55
CA MET A 135 -16.94 19.30 3.87
C MET A 135 -17.73 20.53 4.35
N VAL A 136 -17.80 20.75 5.67
CA VAL A 136 -18.40 21.96 6.25
C VAL A 136 -17.68 23.24 5.79
N GLY A 137 -16.36 23.16 5.60
CA GLY A 137 -15.51 24.23 5.09
C GLY A 137 -15.64 24.48 3.58
N GLY A 138 -16.50 23.72 2.87
CA GLY A 138 -16.76 23.91 1.44
C GLY A 138 -15.86 23.12 0.49
N ILE A 139 -15.07 22.17 0.99
CA ILE A 139 -14.31 21.24 0.14
C ILE A 139 -15.22 20.06 -0.18
N GLU A 140 -15.78 20.03 -1.38
CA GLU A 140 -16.80 19.06 -1.77
C GLU A 140 -16.26 17.66 -2.10
N ARG A 141 -14.97 17.56 -2.43
CA ARG A 141 -14.30 16.30 -2.78
C ARG A 141 -12.91 16.27 -2.16
N TYR A 142 -12.76 15.46 -1.15
CA TYR A 142 -11.51 15.28 -0.40
C TYR A 142 -10.99 13.87 -0.56
N PHE A 143 -9.68 13.72 -0.57
CA PHE A 143 -9.01 12.46 -0.29
C PHE A 143 -7.70 12.64 0.46
N GLN A 144 -7.22 11.55 1.03
CA GLN A 144 -5.90 11.48 1.66
C GLN A 144 -5.37 10.04 1.62
N ILE A 145 -4.08 9.89 1.40
CA ILE A 145 -3.36 8.64 1.69
C ILE A 145 -2.97 8.69 3.17
N ALA A 146 -3.91 8.31 4.02
CA ALA A 146 -3.86 8.57 5.46
C ALA A 146 -3.14 7.46 6.23
N LYS A 147 -2.32 7.85 7.20
CA LYS A 147 -1.82 6.96 8.25
C LYS A 147 -2.88 6.83 9.34
N CYS A 148 -3.22 5.57 9.67
CA CYS A 148 -4.22 5.23 10.66
C CYS A 148 -3.64 4.27 11.69
N PHE A 149 -4.14 4.40 12.92
CA PHE A 149 -3.61 3.68 14.09
C PHE A 149 -4.76 3.09 14.90
N ARG A 150 -4.71 1.81 15.22
CA ARG A 150 -5.72 1.14 16.04
C ARG A 150 -5.06 0.18 17.01
N ASP A 151 -5.31 0.36 18.30
CA ASP A 151 -4.83 -0.54 19.35
C ASP A 151 -5.84 -1.68 19.53
N GLU A 152 -5.76 -2.65 18.63
CA GLU A 152 -6.62 -3.83 18.56
C GLU A 152 -5.77 -5.09 18.50
N ASP A 153 -6.41 -6.24 18.77
CA ASP A 153 -5.79 -7.54 18.60
C ASP A 153 -5.39 -7.77 17.14
N LEU A 154 -4.15 -8.16 16.93
CA LEU A 154 -3.60 -8.40 15.60
C LEU A 154 -4.23 -9.66 15.00
N ARG A 155 -4.51 -9.60 13.69
CA ARG A 155 -4.88 -10.74 12.85
C ARG A 155 -3.87 -10.83 11.71
N SER A 156 -3.91 -11.91 10.95
CA SER A 156 -2.97 -12.16 9.84
C SER A 156 -2.86 -11.01 8.83
N ASP A 157 -3.96 -10.26 8.62
CA ASP A 157 -4.09 -9.16 7.66
C ASP A 157 -4.20 -7.77 8.32
N ARG A 158 -4.15 -7.68 9.66
CA ARG A 158 -4.32 -6.43 10.42
C ARG A 158 -3.06 -6.03 11.14
N GLN A 159 -2.69 -4.76 10.97
CA GLN A 159 -1.56 -4.14 11.65
C GLN A 159 -2.05 -2.94 12.50
N PRO A 160 -1.38 -2.64 13.63
CA PRO A 160 -1.76 -1.52 14.49
C PRO A 160 -1.57 -0.17 13.81
N GLU A 161 -0.65 -0.10 12.85
CA GLU A 161 -0.41 1.04 11.97
C GLU A 161 -0.60 0.61 10.52
N PHE A 162 -1.46 1.30 9.79
CA PHE A 162 -1.77 1.00 8.39
C PHE A 162 -2.07 2.26 7.59
N THR A 163 -2.20 2.10 6.28
CA THR A 163 -2.51 3.21 5.38
C THR A 163 -3.89 3.00 4.76
N GLN A 164 -4.71 4.05 4.76
CA GLN A 164 -6.00 4.09 4.06
C GLN A 164 -5.92 5.03 2.87
N VAL A 165 -6.68 4.71 1.83
CA VAL A 165 -7.17 5.70 0.88
C VAL A 165 -8.48 6.21 1.45
N ASP A 166 -8.45 7.39 2.04
CA ASP A 166 -9.61 7.98 2.69
C ASP A 166 -10.25 9.01 1.76
N LEU A 167 -11.56 8.96 1.62
CA LEU A 167 -12.34 9.77 0.68
C LEU A 167 -13.55 10.36 1.41
N GLU A 168 -13.94 11.58 1.02
CA GLU A 168 -15.21 12.18 1.42
C GLU A 168 -15.77 13.03 0.28
N MET A 169 -17.09 12.96 0.07
CA MET A 169 -17.80 13.72 -0.95
C MET A 169 -19.07 14.33 -0.38
N SER A 170 -19.38 15.55 -0.81
CA SER A 170 -20.65 16.23 -0.53
C SER A 170 -21.62 16.07 -1.70
N PHE A 171 -22.93 16.17 -1.41
CA PHE A 171 -24.01 16.18 -2.41
C PHE A 171 -24.06 14.98 -3.33
N VAL A 172 -23.80 13.79 -2.78
CA VAL A 172 -23.77 12.51 -3.51
C VAL A 172 -24.67 11.48 -2.82
N ASP A 173 -25.12 10.51 -3.60
CA ASP A 173 -25.84 9.35 -3.09
C ASP A 173 -24.95 8.09 -3.07
N GLN A 174 -25.55 6.96 -2.70
CA GLN A 174 -24.84 5.69 -2.59
C GLN A 174 -24.24 5.24 -3.92
N GLU A 175 -24.95 5.42 -5.04
CA GLU A 175 -24.48 4.98 -6.36
C GLU A 175 -23.30 5.82 -6.84
N ASP A 176 -23.24 7.11 -6.52
CA ASP A 176 -22.10 7.96 -6.85
C ASP A 176 -20.82 7.46 -6.20
N VAL A 177 -20.90 7.11 -4.90
CA VAL A 177 -19.75 6.57 -4.13
C VAL A 177 -19.31 5.22 -4.69
N MET A 178 -20.27 4.33 -4.96
CA MET A 178 -19.99 3.00 -5.51
C MET A 178 -19.37 3.09 -6.89
N SER A 179 -19.95 3.90 -7.79
CA SER A 179 -19.45 4.10 -9.15
C SER A 179 -18.04 4.70 -9.18
N LEU A 180 -17.76 5.69 -8.33
CA LEU A 180 -16.39 6.24 -8.20
C LEU A 180 -15.40 5.18 -7.75
N THR A 181 -15.76 4.43 -6.70
CA THR A 181 -14.87 3.41 -6.12
C THR A 181 -14.59 2.27 -7.12
N GLU A 182 -15.59 1.83 -7.88
CA GLU A 182 -15.43 0.84 -8.93
C GLU A 182 -14.45 1.30 -10.02
N ARG A 183 -14.63 2.54 -10.50
CA ARG A 183 -13.74 3.13 -11.51
C ARG A 183 -12.31 3.29 -10.98
N LEU A 184 -12.15 3.69 -9.71
CA LEU A 184 -10.84 3.79 -9.06
C LEU A 184 -10.16 2.42 -8.99
N VAL A 185 -10.87 1.38 -8.53
CA VAL A 185 -10.33 0.01 -8.44
C VAL A 185 -9.96 -0.50 -9.84
N ALA A 186 -10.84 -0.35 -10.82
CA ALA A 186 -10.57 -0.77 -12.21
C ALA A 186 -9.36 -0.04 -12.80
N HIS A 187 -9.21 1.26 -12.55
CA HIS A 187 -8.05 2.04 -12.98
C HIS A 187 -6.75 1.51 -12.36
N VAL A 188 -6.73 1.26 -11.06
CA VAL A 188 -5.53 0.74 -10.37
C VAL A 188 -5.13 -0.64 -10.92
N PHE A 189 -6.10 -1.55 -11.11
CA PHE A 189 -5.81 -2.88 -11.69
C PHE A 189 -5.28 -2.78 -13.11
N LYS A 190 -5.84 -1.89 -13.91
CA LYS A 190 -5.37 -1.64 -15.29
C LYS A 190 -3.95 -1.12 -15.31
N GLU A 191 -3.65 -0.07 -14.54
CA GLU A 191 -2.32 0.58 -14.50
C GLU A 191 -1.22 -0.35 -13.94
N ILE A 192 -1.54 -1.15 -12.93
CA ILE A 192 -0.53 -1.94 -12.22
C ILE A 192 -0.36 -3.34 -12.79
N ARG A 193 -1.46 -3.97 -13.23
CA ARG A 193 -1.47 -5.39 -13.65
C ARG A 193 -1.86 -5.58 -15.11
N GLY A 194 -2.29 -4.53 -15.83
CA GLY A 194 -2.82 -4.63 -17.17
C GLY A 194 -4.17 -5.37 -17.26
N ILE A 195 -4.88 -5.52 -16.11
CA ILE A 195 -6.14 -6.25 -16.02
C ILE A 195 -7.30 -5.29 -16.23
N ASP A 196 -8.17 -5.59 -17.19
CA ASP A 196 -9.42 -4.88 -17.41
C ASP A 196 -10.53 -5.49 -16.55
N ILE A 197 -11.05 -4.71 -15.60
CA ILE A 197 -12.19 -5.09 -14.78
C ILE A 197 -13.46 -4.60 -15.46
N LYS A 198 -14.40 -5.52 -15.71
CA LYS A 198 -15.70 -5.17 -16.30
C LYS A 198 -16.56 -4.43 -15.26
N LEU A 199 -17.04 -3.26 -15.63
CA LEU A 199 -17.93 -2.46 -14.79
C LEU A 199 -19.37 -2.44 -15.37
N PRO A 200 -20.40 -2.20 -14.57
CA PRO A 200 -20.34 -2.10 -13.09
C PRO A 200 -20.06 -3.46 -12.45
N LEU A 201 -19.51 -3.44 -11.24
CA LEU A 201 -19.36 -4.65 -10.43
C LEU A 201 -20.74 -5.18 -10.03
N MET A 202 -20.84 -6.49 -9.81
CA MET A 202 -22.09 -7.12 -9.41
C MET A 202 -22.58 -6.55 -8.07
N ARG A 203 -23.87 -6.24 -8.01
CA ARG A 203 -24.57 -5.82 -6.79
C ARG A 203 -25.23 -7.03 -6.16
N MET A 204 -24.97 -7.28 -4.88
CA MET A 204 -25.59 -8.34 -4.12
C MET A 204 -26.23 -7.73 -2.86
N LYS A 205 -27.49 -8.08 -2.61
CA LYS A 205 -28.16 -7.69 -1.36
C LYS A 205 -27.60 -8.51 -0.20
N TYR A 206 -27.57 -7.91 0.99
CA TYR A 206 -27.09 -8.57 2.19
C TYR A 206 -27.80 -9.90 2.47
N ASP A 207 -29.13 -9.91 2.42
CA ASP A 207 -29.93 -11.11 2.66
C ASP A 207 -29.54 -12.25 1.69
N VAL A 208 -29.39 -11.92 0.40
CA VAL A 208 -28.96 -12.89 -0.62
C VAL A 208 -27.55 -13.43 -0.33
N ALA A 209 -26.63 -12.58 0.13
CA ALA A 209 -25.27 -12.99 0.49
C ALA A 209 -25.28 -13.93 1.70
N MET A 210 -26.09 -13.62 2.72
CA MET A 210 -26.21 -14.46 3.91
C MET A 210 -26.92 -15.78 3.63
N ASP A 211 -28.02 -15.77 2.87
CA ASP A 211 -28.79 -16.97 2.54
C ASP A 211 -27.99 -17.94 1.69
N LYS A 212 -27.27 -17.41 0.66
CA LYS A 212 -26.54 -18.25 -0.27
C LYS A 212 -25.15 -18.67 0.19
N TYR A 213 -24.45 -17.81 0.94
CA TYR A 213 -23.04 -18.01 1.25
C TYR A 213 -22.70 -17.96 2.74
N GLY A 214 -23.65 -17.58 3.61
CA GLY A 214 -23.42 -17.43 5.05
C GLY A 214 -22.39 -16.33 5.41
N SER A 215 -22.13 -15.40 4.51
CA SER A 215 -21.12 -14.36 4.66
C SER A 215 -21.53 -13.08 3.94
N ASP A 216 -21.23 -11.93 4.55
CA ASP A 216 -21.38 -10.62 3.92
C ASP A 216 -20.26 -10.31 2.89
N LYS A 217 -19.28 -11.20 2.77
CA LYS A 217 -18.14 -11.10 1.84
C LYS A 217 -17.89 -12.43 1.11
N PRO A 218 -18.86 -12.89 0.31
CA PRO A 218 -18.73 -14.16 -0.36
C PRO A 218 -17.61 -14.15 -1.39
N ASP A 219 -16.84 -15.22 -1.45
CA ASP A 219 -15.87 -15.44 -2.53
C ASP A 219 -16.60 -16.12 -3.72
N LEU A 220 -16.91 -15.33 -4.72
CA LEU A 220 -17.65 -15.78 -5.91
C LEU A 220 -16.79 -16.49 -6.96
N ARG A 221 -15.53 -16.77 -6.66
CA ARG A 221 -14.67 -17.57 -7.55
C ARG A 221 -14.98 -19.06 -7.45
N PHE A 222 -15.77 -19.46 -6.46
CA PHE A 222 -16.17 -20.84 -6.18
C PHE A 222 -17.69 -20.93 -6.13
N ASP A 223 -18.24 -21.99 -6.73
CA ASP A 223 -19.68 -22.31 -6.69
C ASP A 223 -20.01 -23.08 -5.41
N LEU A 224 -19.88 -22.43 -4.25
CA LEU A 224 -20.18 -22.99 -2.94
C LEU A 224 -21.39 -22.30 -2.31
N GLU A 225 -22.54 -22.41 -2.97
CA GLU A 225 -23.80 -21.94 -2.39
C GLU A 225 -24.34 -22.93 -1.35
N ILE A 226 -24.87 -22.40 -0.24
CA ILE A 226 -25.60 -23.19 0.78
C ILE A 226 -26.84 -23.76 0.13
N GLN A 227 -27.08 -25.07 0.30
CA GLN A 227 -28.25 -25.77 -0.20
C GLN A 227 -29.09 -26.24 0.97
N ASP A 228 -30.42 -26.06 0.89
CA ASP A 228 -31.35 -26.70 1.80
C ASP A 228 -31.41 -28.19 1.49
N ILE A 229 -31.39 -29.04 2.55
CA ILE A 229 -31.42 -30.51 2.46
C ILE A 229 -32.84 -31.02 2.75
#